data_3ff365a56c27d07948cb9cb021892b62
#
_entry.id   3ff365a56c27d07948cb9cb021892b62
#
_cell.length_a   1.000
_cell.length_b   1.000
_cell.length_c   1.000
_cell.angle_alpha   90.00
_cell.angle_beta   90.00
_cell.angle_gamma   90.00
#
_symmetry.space_group_name_H-M   'P 1'
#
loop_
_entity.id
_entity.type
_entity.pdbx_description
1 polymer ?
#
loop_
_entity_poly.entity_id
_entity_poly.type
_entity_poly.pdbx_seq_one_letter_code
_entity_poly.pdbx_strand_id
1 'polypeptide(L)'
;LAADPQIAMYNEYFGGGMNAIVFQEMREARGLAYSSQARLIEPSHKDDSYMYFAFIATQNDKMKTAIEAFDEIINDMPESQAAFDVAKEALVSRMRTDRITGIDVINSYLGDREMGVTEPREKNIYETVQTLTLEDVKAAQDKWVEDRTYVYGILGDIKDLDVDYLKTLGEVQILSLEDIFGY
;
A
#
# COMPACT_ATOMS: atom_id res chain seq x y z
N LEU A 1 -9.13 7.40 4.72
CA LEU A 1 -7.83 8.08 4.69
C LEU A 1 -7.05 7.73 5.94
N ALA A 2 -5.73 7.67 5.83
CA ALA A 2 -4.84 7.55 6.97
C ALA A 2 -4.93 8.82 7.84
N ALA A 3 -4.78 8.69 9.16
CA ALA A 3 -4.75 9.86 10.05
C ALA A 3 -3.43 10.63 9.92
N ASP A 4 -2.35 9.94 9.54
CA ASP A 4 -1.07 10.58 9.23
C ASP A 4 -1.08 11.11 7.78
N PRO A 5 -0.89 12.42 7.58
CA PRO A 5 -0.86 13.02 6.25
C PRO A 5 0.25 12.49 5.34
N GLN A 6 1.40 12.11 5.88
CA GLN A 6 2.49 11.51 5.10
C GLN A 6 2.09 10.14 4.57
N ILE A 7 1.43 9.31 5.40
CA ILE A 7 0.91 8.01 4.98
C ILE A 7 -0.20 8.17 3.93
N ALA A 8 -1.09 9.15 4.10
CA ALA A 8 -2.13 9.44 3.11
C ALA A 8 -1.52 9.80 1.76
N MET A 9 -0.49 10.65 1.75
CA MET A 9 0.22 11.05 0.53
C MET A 9 1.05 9.90 -0.06
N TYR A 10 1.75 9.14 0.78
CA TYR A 10 2.48 7.94 0.36
C TYR A 10 1.57 6.95 -0.36
N ASN A 11 0.44 6.62 0.24
CA ASN A 11 -0.53 5.69 -0.35
C ASN A 11 -1.04 6.17 -1.70
N GLU A 12 -1.27 7.46 -1.88
CA GLU A 12 -1.71 8.02 -3.16
C GLU A 12 -0.61 7.99 -4.22
N TYR A 13 0.62 8.34 -3.84
CA TYR A 13 1.76 8.36 -4.75
C TYR A 13 2.23 6.97 -5.14
N PHE A 14 2.42 6.08 -4.15
CA PHE A 14 3.06 4.79 -4.37
C PHE A 14 2.09 3.71 -4.84
N GLY A 15 0.92 3.55 -4.19
CA GLY A 15 0.08 2.38 -4.38
C GLY A 15 -1.38 2.60 -4.76
N GLY A 16 -1.85 3.84 -4.80
CA GLY A 16 -3.27 4.18 -4.71
C GLY A 16 -4.09 4.23 -5.99
N GLY A 17 -3.55 4.03 -7.17
CA GLY A 17 -4.33 4.13 -8.40
C GLY A 17 -3.53 3.93 -9.67
N MET A 18 -4.13 4.21 -10.83
CA MET A 18 -3.50 4.01 -12.15
C MET A 18 -2.27 4.91 -12.38
N ASN A 19 -2.15 6.02 -11.69
CA ASN A 19 -1.00 6.92 -11.79
C ASN A 19 0.05 6.63 -10.71
N ALA A 20 -0.23 5.71 -9.78
CA ALA A 20 0.68 5.36 -8.70
C ALA A 20 1.89 4.57 -9.21
N ILE A 21 3.03 4.70 -8.52
CA ILE A 21 4.30 4.06 -8.89
C ILE A 21 4.14 2.55 -9.10
N VAL A 22 3.48 1.84 -8.18
CA VAL A 22 3.28 0.40 -8.29
C VAL A 22 2.55 0.01 -9.58
N PHE A 23 1.52 0.73 -9.95
CA PHE A 23 0.79 0.44 -11.18
C PHE A 23 1.62 0.74 -12.43
N GLN A 24 2.28 1.89 -12.45
CA GLN A 24 3.10 2.30 -13.58
C GLN A 24 4.30 1.37 -13.79
N GLU A 25 4.98 0.96 -12.73
CA GLU A 25 6.14 0.07 -12.82
C GLU A 25 5.73 -1.38 -13.12
N MET A 26 4.77 -1.93 -12.38
CA MET A 26 4.46 -3.35 -12.47
C MET A 26 3.60 -3.70 -13.69
N ARG A 27 2.67 -2.83 -14.07
CA ARG A 27 1.76 -3.09 -15.18
C ARG A 27 2.20 -2.42 -16.46
N GLU A 28 2.41 -1.09 -16.46
CA GLU A 28 2.63 -0.34 -17.69
C GLU A 28 4.06 -0.49 -18.22
N ALA A 29 5.06 -0.35 -17.37
CA ALA A 29 6.46 -0.41 -17.81
C ALA A 29 6.96 -1.85 -18.01
N ARG A 30 6.66 -2.77 -17.08
CA ARG A 30 7.21 -4.13 -17.07
C ARG A 30 6.25 -5.19 -17.58
N GLY A 31 4.95 -4.91 -17.69
CA GLY A 31 3.93 -5.88 -18.14
C GLY A 31 3.85 -7.14 -17.28
N LEU A 32 4.18 -7.02 -15.99
CA LEU A 32 4.25 -8.14 -15.05
C LEU A 32 2.93 -8.40 -14.33
N ALA A 33 2.06 -7.41 -14.22
CA ALA A 33 0.83 -7.53 -13.45
C ALA A 33 -0.39 -7.10 -14.24
N TYR A 34 -1.47 -7.86 -14.10
CA TYR A 34 -2.80 -7.42 -14.53
C TYR A 34 -3.37 -6.37 -13.56
N SER A 35 -3.18 -6.63 -12.27
CA SER A 35 -3.54 -5.71 -11.19
C SER A 35 -2.42 -5.69 -10.16
N SER A 36 -2.06 -4.51 -9.72
CA SER A 36 -1.06 -4.31 -8.68
C SER A 36 -1.45 -3.12 -7.81
N GLN A 37 -1.24 -3.24 -6.52
CA GLN A 37 -1.48 -2.18 -5.55
C GLN A 37 -0.61 -2.39 -4.32
N ALA A 38 -0.35 -1.32 -3.61
CA ALA A 38 0.30 -1.37 -2.30
C ALA A 38 -0.33 -0.33 -1.37
N ARG A 39 -0.31 -0.61 -0.10
CA ARG A 39 -0.87 0.32 0.88
C ARG A 39 -0.25 0.11 2.25
N LEU A 40 0.12 1.20 2.88
CA LEU A 40 0.37 1.26 4.31
C LEU A 40 -0.96 1.48 5.03
N ILE A 41 -1.35 0.53 5.84
CA ILE A 41 -2.63 0.49 6.56
C ILE A 41 -2.38 0.88 8.00
N GLU A 42 -3.07 1.91 8.45
CA GLU A 42 -3.08 2.30 9.85
C GLU A 42 -3.91 1.32 10.68
N PRO A 43 -3.51 1.10 11.94
CA PRO A 43 -4.31 0.30 12.86
C PRO A 43 -5.62 0.98 13.20
N SER A 44 -6.59 0.20 13.70
CA SER A 44 -7.86 0.73 14.19
C SER A 44 -7.74 1.37 15.56
N HIS A 45 -6.74 1.00 16.36
CA HIS A 45 -6.47 1.51 17.69
C HIS A 45 -5.05 2.03 17.80
N LYS A 46 -4.86 3.06 18.60
CA LYS A 46 -3.60 3.81 18.74
C LYS A 46 -2.37 2.96 19.03
N ASP A 47 -2.53 1.88 19.79
CA ASP A 47 -1.41 1.05 20.26
C ASP A 47 -1.15 -0.18 19.38
N ASP A 48 -1.94 -0.38 18.33
CA ASP A 48 -1.78 -1.48 17.39
C ASP A 48 -0.72 -1.15 16.31
N SER A 49 -0.22 -2.19 15.66
CA SER A 49 0.82 -2.05 14.64
C SER A 49 0.27 -1.62 13.28
N TYR A 50 1.05 -0.83 12.56
CA TYR A 50 0.82 -0.58 11.14
C TYR A 50 1.07 -1.84 10.32
N MET A 51 0.35 -1.99 9.21
CA MET A 51 0.52 -3.10 8.28
C MET A 51 0.79 -2.56 6.87
N TYR A 52 1.90 -3.00 6.28
CA TYR A 52 2.10 -2.80 4.84
C TYR A 52 1.52 -3.98 4.08
N PHE A 53 0.66 -3.70 3.14
CA PHE A 53 0.03 -4.70 2.27
C PHE A 53 0.32 -4.38 0.82
N ALA A 54 0.80 -5.38 0.09
CA ALA A 54 0.99 -5.30 -1.36
C ALA A 54 0.30 -6.48 -2.03
N PHE A 55 -0.26 -6.25 -3.20
CA PHE A 55 -0.95 -7.27 -4.00
C PHE A 55 -0.52 -7.17 -5.46
N ILE A 56 -0.25 -8.33 -6.05
CA ILE A 56 0.09 -8.46 -7.46
C ILE A 56 -0.67 -9.65 -8.05
N ALA A 57 -1.47 -9.40 -9.10
CA ALA A 57 -2.04 -10.46 -9.91
C ALA A 57 -1.18 -10.65 -11.17
N THR A 58 -0.47 -11.76 -11.24
CA THR A 58 0.46 -12.11 -12.33
C THR A 58 0.24 -13.53 -12.83
N GLN A 59 0.90 -13.91 -13.91
CA GLN A 59 0.94 -15.29 -14.37
C GLN A 59 1.87 -16.13 -13.48
N ASN A 60 1.56 -17.42 -13.29
CA ASN A 60 2.35 -18.31 -12.41
C ASN A 60 3.84 -18.36 -12.80
N ASP A 61 4.12 -18.43 -14.09
CA ASP A 61 5.49 -18.47 -14.65
C ASP A 61 6.27 -17.15 -14.48
N LYS A 62 5.57 -16.05 -14.16
CA LYS A 62 6.17 -14.73 -13.91
C LYS A 62 6.29 -14.40 -12.42
N MET A 63 5.88 -15.29 -11.52
CA MET A 63 5.87 -15.05 -10.08
C MET A 63 7.23 -14.53 -9.57
N LYS A 64 8.32 -15.25 -9.88
CA LYS A 64 9.68 -14.84 -9.48
C LYS A 64 10.01 -13.43 -9.93
N THR A 65 9.87 -13.16 -11.23
CA THR A 65 10.18 -11.83 -11.80
C THR A 65 9.29 -10.72 -11.19
N ALA A 66 8.03 -11.03 -10.88
CA ALA A 66 7.12 -10.09 -10.26
C ALA A 66 7.52 -9.78 -8.80
N ILE A 67 7.95 -10.78 -8.02
CA ILE A 67 8.46 -10.58 -6.66
C ILE A 67 9.74 -9.73 -6.70
N GLU A 68 10.72 -10.11 -7.52
CA GLU A 68 12.00 -9.39 -7.64
C GLU A 68 11.78 -7.92 -8.06
N ALA A 69 10.90 -7.67 -9.03
CA ALA A 69 10.58 -6.32 -9.48
C ALA A 69 9.85 -5.51 -8.41
N PHE A 70 9.01 -6.17 -7.60
CA PHE A 70 8.31 -5.48 -6.53
C PHE A 70 9.26 -5.17 -5.37
N ASP A 71 10.13 -6.11 -5.00
CA ASP A 71 11.16 -5.89 -3.97
C ASP A 71 12.10 -4.75 -4.37
N GLU A 72 12.43 -4.63 -5.66
CA GLU A 72 13.21 -3.51 -6.18
C GLU A 72 12.50 -2.17 -5.88
N ILE A 73 11.25 -2.00 -6.25
CA ILE A 73 10.55 -0.71 -6.09
C ILE A 73 10.16 -0.37 -4.65
N ILE A 74 10.08 -1.35 -3.74
CA ILE A 74 9.86 -1.09 -2.30
C ILE A 74 11.16 -0.75 -1.56
N ASN A 75 12.33 -1.16 -2.05
CA ASN A 75 13.63 -0.85 -1.46
C ASN A 75 14.37 0.30 -2.20
N ASP A 76 13.98 0.59 -3.42
CA ASP A 76 14.48 1.73 -4.20
C ASP A 76 13.29 2.38 -4.93
N MET A 77 12.53 3.16 -4.18
CA MET A 77 11.29 3.76 -4.67
C MET A 77 11.57 4.72 -5.82
N PRO A 78 11.01 4.50 -7.03
CA PRO A 78 11.14 5.43 -8.13
C PRO A 78 10.66 6.84 -7.77
N GLU A 79 11.50 7.83 -8.03
CA GLU A 79 11.23 9.22 -7.74
C GLU A 79 10.77 9.95 -9.00
N SER A 80 9.59 10.55 -8.93
CA SER A 80 9.04 11.36 -10.00
C SER A 80 8.26 12.54 -9.45
N GLN A 81 8.82 13.74 -9.59
CA GLN A 81 8.13 14.95 -9.17
C GLN A 81 6.79 15.12 -9.90
N ALA A 82 6.74 14.79 -11.20
CA ALA A 82 5.52 14.87 -11.98
C ALA A 82 4.43 13.90 -11.46
N ALA A 83 4.80 12.66 -11.12
CA ALA A 83 3.87 11.70 -10.53
C ALA A 83 3.41 12.15 -9.12
N PHE A 84 4.31 12.73 -8.32
CA PHE A 84 3.97 13.29 -7.02
C PHE A 84 2.96 14.44 -7.14
N ASP A 85 3.17 15.37 -8.07
CA ASP A 85 2.28 16.51 -8.28
C ASP A 85 0.87 16.04 -8.69
N VAL A 86 0.78 15.05 -9.58
CA VAL A 86 -0.49 14.42 -9.99
C VAL A 86 -1.18 13.73 -8.82
N ALA A 87 -0.44 12.95 -8.02
CA ALA A 87 -0.97 12.26 -6.86
C ALA A 87 -1.49 13.24 -5.80
N LYS A 88 -0.74 14.31 -5.54
CA LYS A 88 -1.12 15.37 -4.61
C LYS A 88 -2.39 16.09 -5.05
N GLU A 89 -2.48 16.45 -6.32
CA GLU A 89 -3.69 17.07 -6.88
C GLU A 89 -4.90 16.13 -6.80
N ALA A 90 -4.73 14.85 -7.11
CA ALA A 90 -5.77 13.83 -7.01
C ALA A 90 -6.29 13.68 -5.57
N LEU A 91 -5.38 13.58 -4.58
CA LEU A 91 -5.74 13.50 -3.17
C LEU A 91 -6.52 14.73 -2.71
N VAL A 92 -6.00 15.93 -2.98
CA VAL A 92 -6.66 17.21 -2.62
C VAL A 92 -8.02 17.35 -3.30
N SER A 93 -8.12 17.01 -4.59
CA SER A 93 -9.37 17.06 -5.35
C SER A 93 -10.42 16.12 -4.78
N ARG A 94 -10.03 14.87 -4.46
CA ARG A 94 -10.93 13.90 -3.82
C ARG A 94 -11.43 14.43 -2.48
N MET A 95 -10.56 14.95 -1.63
CA MET A 95 -10.96 15.51 -0.34
C MET A 95 -11.91 16.70 -0.44
N ARG A 96 -11.83 17.48 -1.53
CA ARG A 96 -12.77 18.60 -1.79
C ARG A 96 -14.15 18.13 -2.22
N THR A 97 -14.24 16.98 -2.86
CA THR A 97 -15.49 16.44 -3.42
C THR A 97 -16.19 15.47 -2.52
N ASP A 98 -15.42 14.69 -1.74
CA ASP A 98 -15.99 13.72 -0.81
C ASP A 98 -16.82 14.38 0.28
N ARG A 99 -17.90 13.72 0.65
CA ARG A 99 -18.79 14.13 1.73
C ARG A 99 -19.02 12.99 2.67
N ILE A 100 -18.69 13.19 3.94
CA ILE A 100 -19.03 12.26 5.01
C ILE A 100 -20.47 12.61 5.44
N THR A 101 -21.37 11.65 5.33
CA THR A 101 -22.80 11.87 5.63
C THR A 101 -23.40 10.73 6.45
N GLY A 102 -24.52 11.01 7.13
CA GLY A 102 -25.26 10.00 7.87
C GLY A 102 -24.45 9.33 8.98
N ILE A 103 -24.49 8.00 9.02
CA ILE A 103 -23.80 7.21 10.04
C ILE A 103 -22.26 7.31 9.95
N ASP A 104 -21.72 7.60 8.78
CA ASP A 104 -20.28 7.69 8.58
C ASP A 104 -19.64 8.87 9.34
N VAL A 105 -20.43 9.90 9.66
CA VAL A 105 -19.97 11.00 10.54
C VAL A 105 -19.67 10.46 11.94
N ILE A 106 -20.54 9.58 12.44
CA ILE A 106 -20.38 8.97 13.77
C ILE A 106 -19.20 7.99 13.74
N ASN A 107 -19.12 7.14 12.72
CA ASN A 107 -18.05 6.17 12.58
C ASN A 107 -16.68 6.86 12.46
N SER A 108 -16.58 7.92 11.69
CA SER A 108 -15.34 8.72 11.56
C SER A 108 -14.94 9.31 12.92
N TYR A 109 -15.88 9.91 13.64
CA TYR A 109 -15.63 10.48 14.96
C TYR A 109 -15.18 9.42 15.98
N LEU A 110 -15.83 8.26 16.00
CA LEU A 110 -15.45 7.17 16.91
C LEU A 110 -14.06 6.62 16.58
N GLY A 111 -13.77 6.39 15.27
CA GLY A 111 -12.46 5.95 14.82
C GLY A 111 -11.34 6.95 15.15
N ASP A 112 -11.59 8.24 15.01
CA ASP A 112 -10.64 9.28 15.39
C ASP A 112 -10.33 9.22 16.90
N ARG A 113 -11.35 9.01 17.72
CA ARG A 113 -11.18 8.88 19.16
C ARG A 113 -10.41 7.63 19.59
N GLU A 114 -10.63 6.51 18.93
CA GLU A 114 -9.89 5.26 19.19
C GLU A 114 -8.41 5.40 18.81
N MET A 115 -8.11 6.19 17.78
CA MET A 115 -6.76 6.55 17.39
C MET A 115 -6.15 7.67 18.25
N GLY A 116 -6.90 8.22 19.21
CA GLY A 116 -6.43 9.33 20.05
C GLY A 116 -6.35 10.67 19.32
N VAL A 117 -7.02 10.78 18.17
CA VAL A 117 -7.08 12.01 17.38
C VAL A 117 -8.21 12.90 17.92
N THR A 118 -7.92 14.17 18.18
CA THR A 118 -8.87 15.12 18.78
C THR A 118 -9.54 16.04 17.78
N GLU A 119 -8.94 16.23 16.62
CA GLU A 119 -9.46 17.01 15.50
C GLU A 119 -9.84 16.05 14.36
N PRO A 120 -10.81 16.38 13.49
CA PRO A 120 -11.12 15.56 12.34
C PRO A 120 -9.88 15.33 11.46
N ARG A 121 -9.56 14.04 11.21
CA ARG A 121 -8.36 13.65 10.45
C ARG A 121 -8.31 14.27 9.05
N GLU A 122 -9.45 14.39 8.42
CA GLU A 122 -9.58 14.97 7.07
C GLU A 122 -9.12 16.42 7.02
N LYS A 123 -9.39 17.20 8.07
CA LYS A 123 -8.92 18.59 8.17
C LYS A 123 -7.40 18.63 8.22
N ASN A 124 -6.80 17.85 9.13
CA ASN A 124 -5.35 17.79 9.28
C ASN A 124 -4.66 17.33 7.98
N ILE A 125 -5.19 16.28 7.33
CA ILE A 125 -4.64 15.79 6.07
C ILE A 125 -4.74 16.87 5.00
N TYR A 126 -5.91 17.49 4.82
CA TYR A 126 -6.13 18.51 3.79
C TYR A 126 -5.20 19.71 3.93
N GLU A 127 -4.98 20.18 5.16
CA GLU A 127 -4.10 21.31 5.44
C GLU A 127 -2.63 20.93 5.24
N THR A 128 -2.22 19.77 5.75
CA THR A 128 -0.82 19.32 5.75
C THR A 128 -0.35 18.88 4.36
N VAL A 129 -1.16 18.13 3.61
CA VAL A 129 -0.80 17.61 2.28
C VAL A 129 -0.38 18.72 1.33
N GLN A 130 -0.95 19.92 1.48
CA GLN A 130 -0.60 21.08 0.63
C GLN A 130 0.86 21.49 0.77
N THR A 131 1.49 21.22 1.90
CA THR A 131 2.89 21.57 2.19
C THR A 131 3.86 20.41 2.00
N LEU A 132 3.37 19.16 1.91
CA LEU A 132 4.21 17.98 1.71
C LEU A 132 4.97 18.03 0.39
N THR A 133 6.15 17.46 0.41
CA THR A 133 7.08 17.32 -0.72
C THR A 133 7.30 15.84 -1.07
N LEU A 134 7.98 15.55 -2.18
CA LEU A 134 8.39 14.20 -2.53
C LEU A 134 9.34 13.62 -1.46
N GLU A 135 10.19 14.42 -0.84
CA GLU A 135 11.08 14.01 0.25
C GLU A 135 10.29 13.51 1.49
N ASP A 136 9.13 14.09 1.78
CA ASP A 136 8.28 13.61 2.87
C ASP A 136 7.69 12.21 2.56
N VAL A 137 7.41 11.93 1.30
CA VAL A 137 6.95 10.60 0.84
C VAL A 137 8.10 9.59 0.92
N LYS A 138 9.32 9.98 0.55
CA LYS A 138 10.52 9.14 0.74
C LYS A 138 10.75 8.83 2.21
N ALA A 139 10.68 9.84 3.06
CA ALA A 139 10.83 9.63 4.51
C ALA A 139 9.77 8.66 5.08
N ALA A 140 8.56 8.63 4.51
CA ALA A 140 7.55 7.64 4.87
C ALA A 140 7.92 6.24 4.37
N GLN A 141 8.46 6.12 3.14
CA GLN A 141 8.99 4.87 2.59
C GLN A 141 10.08 4.29 3.50
N ASP A 142 11.13 5.07 3.78
CA ASP A 142 12.28 4.67 4.62
C ASP A 142 11.83 4.24 6.03
N LYS A 143 10.91 4.99 6.59
CA LYS A 143 10.43 4.75 7.95
C LYS A 143 9.59 3.49 8.07
N TRP A 144 8.74 3.20 7.11
CA TRP A 144 7.66 2.23 7.25
C TRP A 144 7.79 0.99 6.37
N VAL A 145 8.50 1.07 5.24
CA VAL A 145 8.46 0.07 4.17
C VAL A 145 9.84 -0.49 3.83
N GLU A 146 10.82 0.35 3.62
CA GLU A 146 12.17 -0.05 3.21
C GLU A 146 12.84 -0.95 4.27
N ASP A 147 13.65 -1.90 3.81
CA ASP A 147 14.44 -2.82 4.66
C ASP A 147 13.62 -3.61 5.70
N ARG A 148 12.37 -3.97 5.35
CA ARG A 148 11.51 -4.78 6.22
C ARG A 148 11.50 -6.24 5.77
N THR A 149 11.22 -7.12 6.74
CA THR A 149 10.94 -8.53 6.46
C THR A 149 9.45 -8.69 6.16
N TYR A 150 9.15 -9.29 5.02
CA TYR A 150 7.78 -9.50 4.56
C TYR A 150 7.37 -10.96 4.62
N VAL A 151 6.07 -11.20 4.75
CA VAL A 151 5.43 -12.50 4.56
C VAL A 151 4.78 -12.50 3.18
N TYR A 152 5.12 -13.48 2.37
CA TYR A 152 4.56 -13.66 1.04
C TYR A 152 3.40 -14.64 1.08
N GLY A 153 2.20 -14.20 0.74
CA GLY A 153 1.04 -15.06 0.51
C GLY A 153 0.89 -15.32 -0.99
N ILE A 154 1.02 -16.57 -1.43
CA ILE A 154 0.98 -16.92 -2.85
C ILE A 154 -0.17 -17.86 -3.13
N LEU A 155 -1.02 -17.50 -4.09
CA LEU A 155 -2.11 -18.31 -4.60
C LEU A 155 -1.85 -18.63 -6.06
N GLY A 156 -1.73 -19.90 -6.40
CA GLY A 156 -1.50 -20.36 -7.77
C GLY A 156 -1.47 -21.88 -7.87
N ASP A 157 -1.34 -22.43 -9.10
CA ASP A 157 -1.10 -23.86 -9.27
C ASP A 157 0.36 -24.18 -8.90
N ILE A 158 0.55 -24.98 -7.87
CA ILE A 158 1.87 -25.34 -7.35
C ILE A 158 2.79 -25.99 -8.40
N LYS A 159 2.20 -26.58 -9.45
CA LYS A 159 2.98 -27.21 -10.51
C LYS A 159 3.68 -26.19 -11.42
N ASP A 160 3.12 -24.98 -11.47
CA ASP A 160 3.59 -23.90 -12.31
C ASP A 160 4.40 -22.86 -11.53
N LEU A 161 4.48 -23.00 -10.19
CA LEU A 161 5.21 -22.09 -9.32
C LEU A 161 6.65 -22.54 -9.09
N ASP A 162 7.59 -21.62 -9.10
CA ASP A 162 9.00 -21.86 -8.73
C ASP A 162 9.13 -21.92 -7.20
N VAL A 163 8.76 -23.07 -6.62
CA VAL A 163 8.83 -23.30 -5.17
C VAL A 163 10.27 -23.25 -4.65
N ASP A 164 11.24 -23.63 -5.46
CA ASP A 164 12.64 -23.60 -5.04
C ASP A 164 13.16 -22.17 -4.92
N TYR A 165 12.72 -21.28 -5.79
CA TYR A 165 12.94 -19.83 -5.62
C TYR A 165 12.31 -19.33 -4.30
N LEU A 166 11.06 -19.71 -4.00
CA LEU A 166 10.41 -19.27 -2.77
C LEU A 166 11.18 -19.69 -1.51
N LYS A 167 11.76 -20.89 -1.49
CA LYS A 167 12.62 -21.35 -0.40
C LYS A 167 13.88 -20.51 -0.22
N THR A 168 14.31 -19.76 -1.22
CA THR A 168 15.45 -18.84 -1.09
C THR A 168 15.06 -17.55 -0.35
N LEU A 169 13.77 -17.21 -0.33
CA LEU A 169 13.25 -16.03 0.36
C LEU A 169 12.96 -16.31 1.84
N GLY A 170 12.67 -17.57 2.19
CA GLY A 170 12.36 -17.95 3.57
C GLY A 170 11.76 -19.35 3.68
N GLU A 171 11.21 -19.66 4.85
CA GLU A 171 10.49 -20.90 5.09
C GLU A 171 9.18 -20.93 4.29
N VAL A 172 8.93 -22.02 3.57
CA VAL A 172 7.73 -22.19 2.75
C VAL A 172 6.77 -23.17 3.44
N GLN A 173 5.59 -22.70 3.75
CA GLN A 173 4.47 -23.51 4.22
C GLN A 173 3.41 -23.61 3.13
N ILE A 174 3.07 -24.83 2.73
CA ILE A 174 1.98 -25.09 1.78
C ILE A 174 0.72 -25.37 2.61
N LEU A 175 -0.30 -24.54 2.39
CA LEU A 175 -1.58 -24.67 3.09
C LEU A 175 -2.57 -25.44 2.24
N SER A 176 -3.28 -26.39 2.84
CA SER A 176 -4.44 -27.06 2.25
C SER A 176 -5.71 -26.20 2.42
N LEU A 177 -6.78 -26.56 1.72
CA LEU A 177 -8.08 -25.92 1.95
C LEU A 177 -8.59 -26.15 3.37
N GLU A 178 -8.28 -27.31 3.97
CA GLU A 178 -8.60 -27.61 5.38
C GLU A 178 -7.86 -26.67 6.35
N ASP A 179 -6.58 -26.38 6.08
CA ASP A 179 -5.81 -25.43 6.90
C ASP A 179 -6.38 -24.01 6.85
N ILE A 180 -6.95 -23.62 5.71
CA ILE A 180 -7.48 -22.28 5.50
C ILE A 180 -8.92 -22.14 6.02
N PHE A 181 -9.76 -23.12 5.75
CA PHE A 181 -11.21 -23.02 5.98
C PHE A 181 -11.72 -23.88 7.14
N GLY A 182 -10.92 -24.83 7.65
CA GLY A 182 -11.28 -25.69 8.78
C GLY A 182 -12.28 -26.81 8.45
N TYR A 183 -12.42 -27.17 7.16
CA TYR A 183 -13.31 -28.29 6.72
C TYR A 183 -12.72 -28.99 5.49
#